data_9f530d50503521ab16c6df5177c007d0
#
_entry.id   9f530d50503521ab16c6df5177c007d0
#
_cell.length_a   1.000
_cell.length_b   1.000
_cell.length_c   1.000
_cell.angle_alpha   90.00
_cell.angle_beta   90.00
_cell.angle_gamma   90.00
#
_symmetry.space_group_name_H-M   'P 1'
#
loop_
_entity.id
_entity.type
_entity.pdbx_description
1 polymer ?
#
loop_
_entity_poly.entity_id
_entity_poly.type
_entity_poly.pdbx_seq_one_letter_code
_entity_poly.pdbx_strand_id
1 'polypeptide(L)'
;MPRRSERESRDLIEPEAPAPRRRRWGWWLVAGLALVGAAVGVAVTTDDSLGKVPGTLKLTGEAKTFTLDDVRSGRPPVALEGLRGRPVVLNFFASWCGPCIREMPALQAMSEHYEGRVHFVGVTFNDRREAARDVLERTGVTYPSAFDPDSDVALDYAVRVMPTTVFIGADGHLVERKDGEISERQLRTVIDRLVDRS
;
A
#
# COMPACT_ATOMS: atom_id res chain seq x y z
N MET A 1 56.58 -54.28 -17.95
CA MET A 1 57.96 -53.88 -18.33
C MET A 1 57.99 -52.46 -18.84
N PRO A 2 59.10 -51.81 -18.58
CA PRO A 2 59.07 -50.43 -18.04
C PRO A 2 59.54 -49.36 -19.05
N ARG A 3 59.41 -48.07 -18.62
CA ARG A 3 60.45 -47.00 -18.77
C ARG A 3 59.77 -45.69 -18.33
N ARG A 4 60.05 -45.07 -17.24
CA ARG A 4 61.21 -44.37 -16.71
C ARG A 4 61.89 -43.42 -17.71
N SER A 5 61.74 -42.12 -17.48
CA SER A 5 62.75 -41.04 -17.60
C SER A 5 62.09 -39.75 -17.14
N GLU A 6 62.42 -39.24 -16.01
CA GLU A 6 63.51 -38.31 -15.72
C GLU A 6 63.09 -36.84 -15.93
N ARG A 7 62.87 -36.24 -14.77
CA ARG A 7 63.50 -35.00 -14.28
C ARG A 7 63.81 -33.92 -15.34
N GLU A 8 63.24 -32.78 -15.08
CA GLU A 8 64.08 -31.60 -14.98
C GLU A 8 63.39 -30.51 -14.19
N SER A 9 63.92 -30.26 -13.03
CA SER A 9 63.68 -29.10 -12.18
C SER A 9 64.20 -27.87 -12.89
N ARG A 10 63.37 -26.87 -13.09
CA ARG A 10 63.84 -25.51 -13.35
C ARG A 10 63.20 -24.60 -12.31
N ASP A 11 64.01 -24.30 -11.31
CA ASP A 11 63.87 -23.16 -10.45
C ASP A 11 63.82 -21.88 -11.30
N LEU A 12 62.67 -21.29 -11.44
CA LEU A 12 62.54 -19.92 -11.91
C LEU A 12 62.35 -19.04 -10.69
N ILE A 13 63.43 -18.38 -10.35
CA ILE A 13 63.50 -17.29 -9.40
C ILE A 13 62.55 -16.21 -9.89
N GLU A 14 61.44 -16.00 -9.16
CA GLU A 14 60.59 -14.83 -9.33
C GLU A 14 61.30 -13.60 -8.72
N PRO A 15 61.43 -12.51 -9.45
CA PRO A 15 61.99 -11.28 -8.87
C PRO A 15 60.98 -10.65 -7.89
N GLU A 16 61.45 -10.46 -6.65
CA GLU A 16 60.74 -9.71 -5.62
C GLU A 16 60.34 -8.30 -6.12
N ALA A 17 59.06 -8.02 -6.08
CA ALA A 17 58.52 -6.70 -6.36
C ALA A 17 58.95 -5.71 -5.25
N PRO A 18 59.41 -4.52 -5.59
CA PRO A 18 59.81 -3.51 -4.61
C PRO A 18 58.60 -3.02 -3.81
N ALA A 19 58.76 -2.95 -2.48
CA ALA A 19 57.78 -2.47 -1.51
C ALA A 19 57.28 -1.05 -1.86
N PRO A 20 56.00 -0.75 -1.74
CA PRO A 20 55.47 0.58 -2.03
C PRO A 20 55.98 1.61 -1.02
N ARG A 21 56.68 2.60 -1.52
CA ARG A 21 57.10 3.79 -0.76
C ARG A 21 55.83 4.48 -0.25
N ARG A 22 55.64 4.44 1.06
CA ARG A 22 54.58 5.21 1.77
C ARG A 22 54.85 6.71 1.50
N ARG A 23 54.09 7.26 0.56
CA ARG A 23 54.02 8.69 0.29
C ARG A 23 53.16 9.37 1.36
N ARG A 24 53.81 10.03 2.35
CA ARG A 24 53.20 10.74 3.50
C ARG A 24 52.44 12.02 3.10
N TRP A 25 51.73 12.06 1.98
CA TRP A 25 51.06 13.27 1.48
C TRP A 25 49.51 13.20 1.56
N GLY A 26 48.96 12.14 2.14
CA GLY A 26 47.52 11.98 2.21
C GLY A 26 46.82 12.54 3.46
N TRP A 27 47.58 12.94 4.45
CA TRP A 27 46.95 13.30 5.76
C TRP A 27 46.39 14.72 5.82
N TRP A 28 46.82 15.61 4.94
CA TRP A 28 46.33 16.99 4.90
C TRP A 28 45.03 17.16 4.12
N LEU A 29 44.64 16.20 3.28
CA LEU A 29 43.40 16.24 2.54
C LEU A 29 42.22 15.64 3.30
N VAL A 30 42.48 14.80 4.30
CA VAL A 30 41.43 14.22 5.16
C VAL A 30 40.99 15.19 6.26
N ALA A 31 41.89 16.05 6.71
CA ALA A 31 41.56 17.06 7.72
C ALA A 31 40.74 18.24 7.16
N GLY A 32 40.83 18.52 5.85
CA GLY A 32 40.06 19.58 5.19
C GLY A 32 38.62 19.21 4.90
N LEU A 33 38.30 17.93 4.76
CA LEU A 33 36.94 17.46 4.48
C LEU A 33 36.07 17.31 5.73
N ALA A 34 36.70 17.23 6.91
CA ALA A 34 35.96 17.12 8.17
C ALA A 34 35.39 18.46 8.68
N LEU A 35 35.90 19.61 8.17
CA LEU A 35 35.44 20.95 8.59
C LEU A 35 34.35 21.55 7.66
N VAL A 36 34.15 21.00 6.48
CA VAL A 36 33.08 21.43 5.56
C VAL A 36 31.75 20.67 5.85
N GLY A 37 31.84 19.51 6.50
CA GLY A 37 30.66 18.72 6.88
C GLY A 37 29.86 19.24 8.07
N ALA A 38 30.39 20.21 8.84
CA ALA A 38 29.73 20.71 10.06
C ALA A 38 28.83 21.94 9.84
N ALA A 39 28.75 22.46 8.59
CA ALA A 39 27.92 23.64 8.28
C ALA A 39 26.77 23.34 7.31
N VAL A 40 26.62 22.08 6.84
CA VAL A 40 25.38 21.66 6.21
C VAL A 40 24.46 21.21 7.36
N GLY A 41 23.64 22.13 7.83
CA GLY A 41 22.52 21.78 8.68
C GLY A 41 21.72 20.70 7.94
N VAL A 42 21.84 19.45 8.38
CA VAL A 42 20.90 18.40 8.02
C VAL A 42 19.59 18.91 8.59
N ALA A 43 18.79 19.55 7.75
CA ALA A 43 17.37 19.63 7.99
C ALA A 43 16.91 18.17 8.11
N VAL A 44 16.79 17.68 9.34
CA VAL A 44 16.02 16.48 9.63
C VAL A 44 14.62 16.85 9.19
N THR A 45 14.35 16.61 7.92
CA THR A 45 12.98 16.46 7.48
C THR A 45 12.46 15.33 8.34
N THR A 46 11.58 15.66 9.26
CA THR A 46 10.81 14.67 10.01
C THR A 46 10.24 13.73 8.97
N ASP A 47 10.82 12.54 8.94
CA ASP A 47 10.43 11.51 8.00
C ASP A 47 8.96 11.18 8.31
N ASP A 48 8.07 11.56 7.39
CA ASP A 48 6.63 11.24 7.40
C ASP A 48 6.39 9.72 7.22
N SER A 49 7.42 8.91 7.46
CA SER A 49 7.36 7.45 7.36
C SER A 49 6.71 6.79 8.58
N LEU A 50 6.54 7.51 9.70
CA LEU A 50 5.79 7.04 10.86
C LEU A 50 4.28 7.14 10.59
N GLY A 51 3.74 6.23 9.85
CA GLY A 51 2.32 6.17 9.49
C GLY A 51 2.06 5.80 8.03
N LYS A 52 3.12 5.66 7.23
CA LYS A 52 2.95 5.21 5.86
C LYS A 52 2.65 3.71 5.82
N VAL A 53 1.46 3.37 5.34
CA VAL A 53 1.08 1.97 5.14
C VAL A 53 1.76 1.46 3.87
N PRO A 54 2.56 0.38 3.94
CA PRO A 54 3.22 -0.16 2.77
C PRO A 54 2.23 -0.54 1.67
N GLY A 55 2.54 -0.15 0.43
CA GLY A 55 1.73 -0.45 -0.75
C GLY A 55 0.50 0.44 -0.91
N THR A 56 0.43 1.58 -0.22
CA THR A 56 -0.57 2.61 -0.49
C THR A 56 0.00 3.68 -1.44
N LEU A 57 -0.90 4.24 -2.25
CA LEU A 57 -0.63 5.35 -3.16
C LEU A 57 -1.40 6.58 -2.70
N LYS A 58 -0.74 7.72 -2.58
CA LYS A 58 -1.45 8.99 -2.39
C LYS A 58 -2.21 9.34 -3.66
N LEU A 59 -3.46 9.76 -3.50
CA LEU A 59 -4.32 10.21 -4.58
C LEU A 59 -4.63 11.70 -4.41
N THR A 60 -5.05 12.32 -5.50
CA THR A 60 -5.50 13.72 -5.52
C THR A 60 -6.73 13.85 -6.42
N GLY A 61 -7.54 14.86 -6.18
CA GLY A 61 -8.76 15.13 -6.94
C GLY A 61 -10.02 14.65 -6.23
N GLU A 62 -11.16 15.00 -6.77
CA GLU A 62 -12.45 14.60 -6.24
C GLU A 62 -12.74 13.12 -6.53
N ALA A 63 -13.39 12.47 -5.57
CA ALA A 63 -13.92 11.13 -5.77
C ALA A 63 -15.06 11.14 -6.80
N LYS A 64 -15.07 10.17 -7.69
CA LYS A 64 -16.16 9.97 -8.65
C LYS A 64 -17.42 9.54 -7.90
N THR A 65 -18.49 10.28 -8.07
CA THR A 65 -19.77 9.97 -7.45
C THR A 65 -20.52 8.89 -8.20
N PHE A 66 -21.32 8.12 -7.48
CA PHE A 66 -22.19 7.10 -8.04
C PHE A 66 -23.45 6.93 -7.18
N THR A 67 -24.49 6.37 -7.77
CA THR A 67 -25.67 5.89 -7.07
C THR A 67 -26.04 4.52 -7.65
N LEU A 68 -25.92 3.49 -6.84
CA LEU A 68 -26.18 2.10 -7.23
C LEU A 68 -27.05 1.42 -6.17
N ASP A 69 -27.80 0.40 -6.61
CA ASP A 69 -28.54 -0.44 -5.66
C ASP A 69 -27.60 -1.15 -4.70
N ASP A 70 -28.05 -1.34 -3.45
CA ASP A 70 -27.36 -2.27 -2.53
C ASP A 70 -27.41 -3.71 -3.10
N VAL A 71 -26.35 -4.46 -2.89
CA VAL A 71 -26.28 -5.89 -3.22
C VAL A 71 -27.48 -6.64 -2.61
N ARG A 72 -27.90 -6.25 -1.40
CA ARG A 72 -29.02 -6.84 -0.67
C ARG A 72 -30.33 -6.13 -1.03
N SER A 73 -31.30 -6.89 -1.42
CA SER A 73 -32.62 -6.36 -1.76
C SER A 73 -33.31 -5.69 -0.55
N GLY A 74 -34.08 -4.65 -0.82
CA GLY A 74 -34.87 -3.94 0.20
C GLY A 74 -34.07 -2.93 1.03
N ARG A 75 -32.79 -2.71 0.72
CA ARG A 75 -31.99 -1.61 1.27
C ARG A 75 -32.04 -0.37 0.38
N PRO A 76 -31.83 0.83 0.95
CA PRO A 76 -31.71 2.03 0.15
C PRO A 76 -30.54 1.93 -0.84
N PRO A 77 -30.61 2.61 -1.98
CA PRO A 77 -29.45 2.75 -2.87
C PRO A 77 -28.24 3.36 -2.14
N VAL A 78 -27.06 2.96 -2.55
CA VAL A 78 -25.78 3.48 -2.06
C VAL A 78 -25.39 4.66 -2.94
N ALA A 79 -25.46 5.87 -2.38
CA ALA A 79 -25.10 7.11 -3.07
C ALA A 79 -23.88 7.74 -2.40
N LEU A 80 -22.73 7.76 -3.08
CA LEU A 80 -21.49 8.29 -2.50
C LEU A 80 -21.59 9.78 -2.16
N GLU A 81 -22.27 10.58 -3.00
CA GLU A 81 -22.46 12.03 -2.78
C GLU A 81 -23.11 12.33 -1.42
N GLY A 82 -24.04 11.49 -0.96
CA GLY A 82 -24.72 11.64 0.32
C GLY A 82 -23.87 11.37 1.56
N LEU A 83 -22.61 10.92 1.37
CA LEU A 83 -21.71 10.55 2.47
C LEU A 83 -20.69 11.65 2.82
N ARG A 84 -20.74 12.81 2.14
CA ARG A 84 -19.89 13.97 2.47
C ARG A 84 -20.06 14.42 3.92
N GLY A 85 -19.01 14.99 4.49
CA GLY A 85 -18.97 15.44 5.89
C GLY A 85 -18.33 14.43 6.84
N ARG A 86 -18.10 13.21 6.38
CA ARG A 86 -17.30 12.19 7.07
C ARG A 86 -16.42 11.44 6.09
N PRO A 87 -15.21 10.97 6.50
CA PRO A 87 -14.37 10.14 5.65
C PRO A 87 -15.10 8.88 5.19
N VAL A 88 -14.71 8.38 4.00
CA VAL A 88 -15.26 7.14 3.44
C VAL A 88 -14.12 6.15 3.16
N VAL A 89 -14.32 4.91 3.58
CA VAL A 89 -13.55 3.74 3.18
C VAL A 89 -14.35 3.02 2.10
N LEU A 90 -13.90 3.10 0.86
CA LEU A 90 -14.53 2.48 -0.30
C LEU A 90 -13.72 1.23 -0.69
N ASN A 91 -14.31 0.06 -0.50
CA ASN A 91 -13.66 -1.22 -0.77
C ASN A 91 -14.28 -1.93 -1.98
N PHE A 92 -13.45 -2.20 -2.98
CA PHE A 92 -13.84 -2.99 -4.16
C PHE A 92 -13.58 -4.46 -3.89
N PHE A 93 -14.60 -5.30 -4.09
CA PHE A 93 -14.57 -6.72 -3.79
C PHE A 93 -15.28 -7.56 -4.85
N ALA A 94 -15.04 -8.88 -4.82
CA ALA A 94 -15.80 -9.85 -5.61
C ALA A 94 -15.90 -11.19 -4.86
N SER A 95 -16.96 -11.94 -5.12
CA SER A 95 -17.21 -13.24 -4.51
C SER A 95 -16.16 -14.31 -4.87
N TRP A 96 -15.56 -14.17 -6.02
CA TRP A 96 -14.48 -15.05 -6.50
C TRP A 96 -13.09 -14.65 -6.02
N CYS A 97 -12.95 -13.50 -5.33
CA CYS A 97 -11.68 -12.96 -4.87
C CYS A 97 -11.34 -13.48 -3.45
N GLY A 98 -10.51 -14.49 -3.34
CA GLY A 98 -10.10 -15.06 -2.05
C GLY A 98 -9.50 -14.05 -1.07
N PRO A 99 -8.55 -13.18 -1.47
CA PRO A 99 -8.02 -12.11 -0.61
C PRO A 99 -9.10 -11.14 -0.13
N CYS A 100 -10.07 -10.77 -0.99
CA CYS A 100 -11.18 -9.90 -0.60
C CYS A 100 -11.99 -10.51 0.56
N ILE A 101 -12.31 -11.81 0.47
CA ILE A 101 -13.07 -12.53 1.49
C ILE A 101 -12.31 -12.54 2.83
N ARG A 102 -10.98 -12.67 2.80
CA ARG A 102 -10.16 -12.69 4.02
C ARG A 102 -10.11 -11.35 4.75
N GLU A 103 -10.13 -10.23 4.04
CA GLU A 103 -10.08 -8.89 4.67
C GLU A 103 -11.44 -8.39 5.18
N MET A 104 -12.55 -8.91 4.65
CA MET A 104 -13.91 -8.46 4.98
C MET A 104 -14.22 -8.44 6.49
N PRO A 105 -13.83 -9.46 7.30
CA PRO A 105 -14.05 -9.39 8.75
C PRO A 105 -13.32 -8.22 9.42
N ALA A 106 -12.12 -7.87 8.94
CA ALA A 106 -11.38 -6.73 9.45
C ALA A 106 -12.03 -5.40 9.05
N LEU A 107 -12.55 -5.30 7.81
CA LEU A 107 -13.34 -4.15 7.36
C LEU A 107 -14.60 -3.99 8.19
N GLN A 108 -15.30 -5.08 8.50
CA GLN A 108 -16.50 -5.06 9.33
C GLN A 108 -16.19 -4.59 10.76
N ALA A 109 -15.17 -5.17 11.39
CA ALA A 109 -14.75 -4.75 12.73
C ALA A 109 -14.37 -3.26 12.79
N MET A 110 -13.70 -2.76 11.75
CA MET A 110 -13.37 -1.33 11.66
C MET A 110 -14.61 -0.47 11.41
N SER A 111 -15.58 -0.94 10.62
CA SER A 111 -16.82 -0.20 10.39
C SER A 111 -17.61 0.00 11.69
N GLU A 112 -17.65 -1.01 12.55
CA GLU A 112 -18.26 -0.94 13.89
C GLU A 112 -17.45 -0.03 14.83
N HIS A 113 -16.12 -0.17 14.84
CA HIS A 113 -15.24 0.66 15.70
C HIS A 113 -15.33 2.16 15.38
N TYR A 114 -15.49 2.51 14.10
CA TYR A 114 -15.60 3.90 13.65
C TYR A 114 -17.04 4.32 13.32
N GLU A 115 -18.04 3.60 13.84
CA GLU A 115 -19.45 3.94 13.64
C GLU A 115 -19.74 5.40 14.00
N GLY A 116 -20.49 6.09 13.13
CA GLY A 116 -20.79 7.52 13.28
C GLY A 116 -19.63 8.47 12.93
N ARG A 117 -18.39 7.98 12.74
CA ARG A 117 -17.21 8.80 12.40
C ARG A 117 -16.72 8.59 10.98
N VAL A 118 -16.86 7.40 10.44
CA VAL A 118 -16.39 7.01 9.10
C VAL A 118 -17.45 6.17 8.41
N HIS A 119 -17.64 6.39 7.13
CA HIS A 119 -18.49 5.54 6.31
C HIS A 119 -17.66 4.41 5.69
N PHE A 120 -18.21 3.21 5.74
CA PHE A 120 -17.68 2.07 4.99
C PHE A 120 -18.66 1.70 3.89
N VAL A 121 -18.15 1.50 2.69
CA VAL A 121 -18.92 1.15 1.50
C VAL A 121 -18.18 0.07 0.71
N GLY A 122 -18.88 -1.03 0.43
CA GLY A 122 -18.43 -2.02 -0.55
C GLY A 122 -18.90 -1.67 -1.96
N VAL A 123 -18.15 -2.05 -2.97
CA VAL A 123 -18.56 -2.01 -4.39
C VAL A 123 -18.16 -3.32 -5.04
N THR A 124 -19.10 -3.97 -5.72
CA THR A 124 -18.77 -5.20 -6.44
C THR A 124 -17.96 -4.93 -7.70
N PHE A 125 -17.14 -5.88 -8.10
CA PHE A 125 -16.38 -5.83 -9.35
C PHE A 125 -16.56 -7.13 -10.12
N ASN A 126 -17.13 -7.03 -11.33
CA ASN A 126 -17.33 -8.17 -12.24
C ASN A 126 -17.88 -9.42 -11.51
N ASP A 127 -19.00 -9.23 -10.83
CA ASP A 127 -19.59 -10.25 -9.97
C ASP A 127 -21.10 -10.40 -10.21
N ARG A 128 -21.64 -11.50 -9.74
CA ARG A 128 -23.09 -11.75 -9.75
C ARG A 128 -23.68 -11.32 -8.40
N ARG A 129 -24.84 -10.65 -8.43
CA ARG A 129 -25.51 -10.13 -7.24
C ARG A 129 -25.70 -11.18 -6.14
N GLU A 130 -26.16 -12.36 -6.52
CA GLU A 130 -26.41 -13.47 -5.58
C GLU A 130 -25.12 -13.95 -4.93
N ALA A 131 -24.04 -14.13 -5.73
CA ALA A 131 -22.76 -14.57 -5.21
C ALA A 131 -22.12 -13.52 -4.29
N ALA A 132 -22.21 -12.24 -4.65
CA ALA A 132 -21.77 -11.13 -3.80
C ALA A 132 -22.54 -11.09 -2.48
N ARG A 133 -23.88 -11.24 -2.52
CA ARG A 133 -24.71 -11.30 -1.30
C ARG A 133 -24.29 -12.46 -0.38
N ASP A 134 -24.12 -13.65 -0.94
CA ASP A 134 -23.73 -14.84 -0.18
C ASP A 134 -22.37 -14.65 0.52
N VAL A 135 -21.43 -13.92 -0.12
CA VAL A 135 -20.14 -13.58 0.50
C VAL A 135 -20.32 -12.58 1.63
N LEU A 136 -21.10 -11.51 1.44
CA LEU A 136 -21.40 -10.54 2.50
C LEU A 136 -22.02 -11.21 3.73
N GLU A 137 -22.96 -12.14 3.52
CA GLU A 137 -23.60 -12.90 4.59
C GLU A 137 -22.59 -13.80 5.33
N ARG A 138 -21.79 -14.58 4.61
CA ARG A 138 -20.79 -15.48 5.21
C ARG A 138 -19.68 -14.74 5.97
N THR A 139 -19.33 -13.56 5.54
CA THR A 139 -18.27 -12.75 6.17
C THR A 139 -18.79 -11.80 7.25
N GLY A 140 -20.12 -11.75 7.44
CA GLY A 140 -20.78 -10.92 8.44
C GLY A 140 -20.75 -9.42 8.12
N VAL A 141 -20.50 -9.03 6.87
CA VAL A 141 -20.47 -7.63 6.45
C VAL A 141 -21.87 -7.02 6.49
N THR A 142 -22.01 -5.93 7.24
CA THR A 142 -23.28 -5.22 7.42
C THR A 142 -23.30 -3.82 6.80
N TYR A 143 -22.15 -3.21 6.53
CA TYR A 143 -22.08 -1.90 5.90
C TYR A 143 -22.65 -1.93 4.46
N PRO A 144 -23.14 -0.78 3.93
CA PRO A 144 -23.71 -0.66 2.60
C PRO A 144 -22.76 -1.19 1.53
N SER A 145 -23.28 -1.95 0.58
CA SER A 145 -22.48 -2.57 -0.49
C SER A 145 -23.19 -2.41 -1.83
N ALA A 146 -22.65 -1.55 -2.68
CA ALA A 146 -23.19 -1.24 -4.00
C ALA A 146 -22.96 -2.38 -4.98
N PHE A 147 -23.97 -2.69 -5.76
CA PHE A 147 -23.85 -3.63 -6.88
C PHE A 147 -23.54 -2.89 -8.17
N ASP A 148 -22.35 -3.08 -8.68
CA ASP A 148 -21.82 -2.50 -9.93
C ASP A 148 -21.79 -3.57 -11.04
N PRO A 149 -22.92 -3.78 -11.75
CA PRO A 149 -23.07 -4.90 -12.69
C PRO A 149 -22.11 -4.82 -13.87
N ASP A 150 -21.87 -3.60 -14.35
CA ASP A 150 -21.05 -3.34 -15.54
C ASP A 150 -19.62 -2.97 -15.16
N SER A 151 -19.33 -2.88 -13.87
CA SER A 151 -18.03 -2.46 -13.30
C SER A 151 -17.64 -1.03 -13.67
N ASP A 152 -18.59 -0.16 -13.97
CA ASP A 152 -18.34 1.21 -14.40
C ASP A 152 -17.70 2.03 -13.27
N VAL A 153 -18.18 1.88 -12.03
CA VAL A 153 -17.58 2.53 -10.86
C VAL A 153 -16.16 2.02 -10.63
N ALA A 154 -15.94 0.73 -10.75
CA ALA A 154 -14.61 0.16 -10.62
C ALA A 154 -13.65 0.69 -11.71
N LEU A 155 -14.12 0.90 -12.93
CA LEU A 155 -13.35 1.51 -14.02
C LEU A 155 -13.05 3.00 -13.74
N ASP A 156 -14.02 3.76 -13.26
CA ASP A 156 -13.86 5.17 -12.87
C ASP A 156 -12.78 5.36 -11.79
N TYR A 157 -12.70 4.39 -10.88
CA TYR A 157 -11.66 4.33 -9.85
C TYR A 157 -10.38 3.61 -10.31
N ALA A 158 -10.28 3.27 -11.59
CA ALA A 158 -9.14 2.57 -12.19
C ALA A 158 -8.72 1.31 -11.42
N VAL A 159 -9.69 0.53 -10.94
CA VAL A 159 -9.45 -0.73 -10.22
C VAL A 159 -8.85 -1.75 -11.19
N ARG A 160 -7.64 -2.21 -10.92
CA ARG A 160 -6.90 -3.19 -11.75
C ARG A 160 -6.43 -4.41 -10.96
N VAL A 161 -6.46 -4.30 -9.65
CA VAL A 161 -6.02 -5.33 -8.69
C VAL A 161 -7.11 -5.50 -7.65
N MET A 162 -7.36 -6.74 -7.23
CA MET A 162 -8.36 -7.05 -6.22
C MET A 162 -7.71 -7.68 -4.98
N PRO A 163 -8.14 -7.27 -3.78
CA PRO A 163 -9.03 -6.14 -3.49
C PRO A 163 -8.35 -4.78 -3.73
N THR A 164 -9.14 -3.73 -3.85
CA THR A 164 -8.68 -2.34 -3.82
C THR A 164 -9.48 -1.57 -2.79
N THR A 165 -8.82 -0.85 -1.90
CA THR A 165 -9.46 0.05 -0.94
C THR A 165 -9.04 1.49 -1.22
N VAL A 166 -10.02 2.37 -1.39
CA VAL A 166 -9.84 3.81 -1.62
C VAL A 166 -10.33 4.57 -0.38
N PHE A 167 -9.52 5.50 0.07
CA PHE A 167 -9.82 6.36 1.21
C PHE A 167 -10.16 7.77 0.70
N ILE A 168 -11.32 8.26 1.12
CA ILE A 168 -11.88 9.55 0.70
C ILE A 168 -12.03 10.41 1.95
N GLY A 169 -11.60 11.66 1.87
CA GLY A 169 -11.74 12.65 2.94
C GLY A 169 -13.21 13.08 3.15
N ALA A 170 -13.49 13.71 4.27
CA ALA A 170 -14.82 14.27 4.59
C ALA A 170 -15.29 15.32 3.55
N ASP A 171 -14.35 15.98 2.89
CA ASP A 171 -14.56 16.93 1.80
C ASP A 171 -14.88 16.28 0.44
N GLY A 172 -14.82 14.95 0.36
CA GLY A 172 -15.05 14.19 -0.88
C GLY A 172 -13.83 14.05 -1.77
N HIS A 173 -12.63 14.46 -1.31
CA HIS A 173 -11.41 14.29 -2.09
C HIS A 173 -10.75 12.93 -1.85
N LEU A 174 -10.17 12.39 -2.91
CA LEU A 174 -9.34 11.20 -2.83
C LEU A 174 -8.08 11.48 -2.00
N VAL A 175 -7.76 10.61 -1.06
CA VAL A 175 -6.60 10.76 -0.17
C VAL A 175 -5.55 9.69 -0.42
N GLU A 176 -5.98 8.44 -0.37
CA GLU A 176 -5.07 7.31 -0.43
C GLU A 176 -5.77 6.09 -1.04
N ARG A 177 -4.99 5.21 -1.67
CA ARG A 177 -5.46 3.96 -2.23
C ARG A 177 -4.53 2.83 -1.81
N LYS A 178 -5.09 1.69 -1.45
CA LYS A 178 -4.38 0.46 -1.20
C LYS A 178 -4.81 -0.59 -2.22
N ASP A 179 -3.86 -1.07 -3.01
CA ASP A 179 -4.03 -2.21 -3.87
C ASP A 179 -3.60 -3.50 -3.14
N GLY A 180 -4.41 -4.55 -3.27
CA GLY A 180 -4.24 -5.80 -2.53
C GLY A 180 -4.78 -5.76 -1.10
N GLU A 181 -4.80 -6.92 -0.47
CA GLU A 181 -5.35 -7.16 0.88
C GLU A 181 -4.83 -6.15 1.92
N ILE A 182 -5.72 -5.63 2.74
CA ILE A 182 -5.43 -4.67 3.80
C ILE A 182 -5.71 -5.29 5.18
N SER A 183 -4.77 -5.15 6.10
CA SER A 183 -4.95 -5.63 7.47
C SER A 183 -5.67 -4.60 8.34
N GLU A 184 -6.28 -5.05 9.43
CA GLU A 184 -6.92 -4.19 10.43
C GLU A 184 -5.99 -3.07 10.91
N ARG A 185 -4.72 -3.38 11.22
CA ARG A 185 -3.73 -2.38 11.64
C ARG A 185 -3.48 -1.32 10.57
N GLN A 186 -3.42 -1.71 9.30
CA GLN A 186 -3.24 -0.77 8.20
C GLN A 186 -4.47 0.11 8.01
N LEU A 187 -5.67 -0.48 8.06
CA LEU A 187 -6.94 0.25 8.04
C LEU A 187 -6.97 1.30 9.14
N ARG A 188 -6.73 0.91 10.39
CA ARG A 188 -6.70 1.81 11.55
C ARG A 188 -5.72 2.96 11.33
N THR A 189 -4.49 2.68 10.88
CA THR A 189 -3.46 3.70 10.64
C THR A 189 -3.90 4.75 9.63
N VAL A 190 -4.59 4.36 8.54
CA VAL A 190 -5.08 5.32 7.54
C VAL A 190 -6.29 6.08 8.06
N ILE A 191 -7.24 5.37 8.68
CA ILE A 191 -8.50 5.96 9.15
C ILE A 191 -8.26 6.99 10.25
N ASP A 192 -7.38 6.70 11.22
CA ASP A 192 -7.04 7.65 12.29
C ASP A 192 -6.54 8.98 11.69
N ARG A 193 -5.64 8.93 10.70
CA ARG A 193 -5.17 10.13 9.99
C ARG A 193 -6.27 10.89 9.25
N LEU A 194 -7.29 10.19 8.76
CA LEU A 194 -8.42 10.82 8.08
C LEU A 194 -9.35 11.52 9.08
N VAL A 195 -9.62 10.87 10.21
CA VAL A 195 -10.47 11.41 11.27
C VAL A 195 -9.82 12.63 11.93
N ASP A 196 -8.50 12.59 12.15
CA ASP A 196 -7.74 13.72 12.74
C ASP A 196 -7.70 14.96 11.84
N ARG A 197 -8.04 14.84 10.56
CA ARG A 197 -8.03 15.93 9.56
C ARG A 197 -9.42 16.46 9.21
N SER A 198 -10.46 15.86 9.77
CA SER A 198 -11.88 16.14 9.43
C SER A 198 -12.50 17.27 10.24
#